data_226fd8a108a0421ca6c4e9df1c120176
#
_entry.id   226fd8a108a0421ca6c4e9df1c120176
#
_cell.length_a   1.000
_cell.length_b   1.000
_cell.length_c   1.000
_cell.angle_alpha   90.00
_cell.angle_beta   90.00
_cell.angle_gamma   90.00
#
_symmetry.space_group_name_H-M   'P 1'
#
loop_
_entity.id
_entity.type
_entity.pdbx_description
1 polymer ?
#
loop_
_entity_poly.entity_id
_entity_poly.type
_entity_poly.pdbx_seq_one_letter_code
_entity_poly.pdbx_strand_id
1 'polypeptide(L)'
;SLCGDPQDADRYRIAVRKIPAGGGGSLEMHDLRVGDTVTVRGPRNGFPFIPYERALYIAGGIGITPILPMVRAAQLEGADWKLIYTGSSRASMPFIDELLQIDANSDVERVDIRPDDEYGPPDVTKLLAERPTGAAVYLCGPTGMLDGVRSLIYGCFPDVEMHGERFSPPPVVGGTAFDVVLSRSGITVAVGENETALTAIRRVKPEVQYSCQQGFCGACRVKVLSGEVEHRDRVLVGDQRDNSMTICVSRACDDELVIDL
;
A
#
# COMPACT_ATOMS: atom_id res chain seq x y z
N SER A 1 -7.35 -1.46 2.10
CA SER A 1 -7.07 -2.64 2.93
C SER A 1 -8.35 -3.13 3.61
N LEU A 2 -8.36 -4.40 4.02
CA LEU A 2 -9.43 -4.91 4.90
C LEU A 2 -9.29 -4.23 6.25
N CYS A 3 -10.40 -3.71 6.79
CA CYS A 3 -10.45 -2.99 8.07
C CYS A 3 -11.54 -3.50 9.01
N GLY A 4 -12.12 -4.66 8.71
CA GLY A 4 -13.05 -5.38 9.56
C GLY A 4 -12.35 -6.18 10.66
N ASP A 5 -13.16 -6.93 11.40
CA ASP A 5 -12.67 -7.92 12.34
C ASP A 5 -12.09 -9.10 11.57
N PRO A 6 -10.83 -9.49 11.76
CA PRO A 6 -10.25 -10.65 11.10
C PRO A 6 -10.87 -11.98 11.53
N GLN A 7 -11.60 -12.03 12.64
CA GLN A 7 -12.34 -13.20 13.11
C GLN A 7 -13.72 -13.35 12.46
N ASP A 8 -14.23 -12.29 11.79
CA ASP A 8 -15.49 -12.37 11.04
C ASP A 8 -15.25 -13.12 9.72
N ALA A 9 -15.61 -14.40 9.68
CA ALA A 9 -15.42 -15.25 8.50
C ALA A 9 -16.41 -14.95 7.36
N ASP A 10 -17.51 -14.25 7.65
CA ASP A 10 -18.61 -14.06 6.72
C ASP A 10 -18.57 -12.73 5.97
N ARG A 11 -17.76 -11.77 6.45
CA ARG A 11 -17.76 -10.41 5.95
C ARG A 11 -16.38 -9.82 5.79
N TYR A 12 -16.17 -9.15 4.67
CA TYR A 12 -15.05 -8.24 4.48
C TYR A 12 -15.53 -6.79 4.61
N ARG A 13 -14.83 -6.01 5.42
CA ARG A 13 -15.04 -4.57 5.54
C ARG A 13 -13.89 -3.82 4.88
N ILE A 14 -14.22 -2.91 3.98
CA ILE A 14 -13.26 -1.99 3.37
C ILE A 14 -13.76 -0.56 3.54
N ALA A 15 -12.84 0.40 3.49
CA ALA A 15 -13.15 1.81 3.33
C ALA A 15 -12.38 2.35 2.13
N VAL A 16 -13.05 3.10 1.29
CA VAL A 16 -12.48 3.64 0.05
C VAL A 16 -12.64 5.16 0.04
N ARG A 17 -11.51 5.87 -0.03
CA ARG A 17 -11.53 7.32 -0.24
C ARG A 17 -11.93 7.61 -1.69
N LYS A 18 -12.92 8.47 -1.89
CA LYS A 18 -13.33 8.93 -3.22
C LYS A 18 -12.28 9.86 -3.80
N ILE A 19 -11.75 9.53 -4.99
CA ILE A 19 -10.72 10.31 -5.69
C ILE A 19 -11.27 10.69 -7.06
N PRO A 20 -11.85 11.89 -7.24
CA PRO A 20 -12.51 12.26 -8.50
C PRO A 20 -11.58 12.29 -9.70
N ALA A 21 -10.32 12.72 -9.52
CA ALA A 21 -9.31 12.78 -10.58
C ALA A 21 -8.41 11.54 -10.64
N GLY A 22 -8.85 10.41 -10.09
CA GLY A 22 -8.10 9.15 -10.11
C GLY A 22 -8.40 8.29 -11.33
N GLY A 23 -7.94 7.03 -11.29
CA GLY A 23 -8.14 6.06 -12.38
C GLY A 23 -9.54 5.42 -12.46
N GLY A 24 -10.56 5.99 -11.83
CA GLY A 24 -11.96 5.55 -11.88
C GLY A 24 -12.38 4.55 -10.78
N GLY A 25 -11.51 3.63 -10.36
CA GLY A 25 -11.88 2.54 -9.45
C GLY A 25 -12.48 2.99 -8.12
N SER A 26 -12.04 4.14 -7.54
CA SER A 26 -12.65 4.67 -6.32
C SER A 26 -14.06 5.22 -6.56
N LEU A 27 -14.34 5.74 -7.75
CA LEU A 27 -15.68 6.20 -8.14
C LEU A 27 -16.61 5.00 -8.28
N GLU A 28 -16.19 3.98 -9.04
CA GLU A 28 -16.93 2.73 -9.24
C GLU A 28 -17.27 2.06 -7.89
N MET A 29 -16.33 2.01 -6.95
CA MET A 29 -16.59 1.49 -5.61
C MET A 29 -17.64 2.30 -4.83
N HIS A 30 -17.73 3.60 -5.06
CA HIS A 30 -18.74 4.46 -4.43
C HIS A 30 -20.10 4.39 -5.12
N ASP A 31 -20.18 3.87 -6.33
CA ASP A 31 -21.44 3.69 -7.08
C ASP A 31 -22.14 2.36 -6.75
N LEU A 32 -21.45 1.44 -6.04
CA LEU A 32 -22.00 0.18 -5.58
C LEU A 32 -23.18 0.38 -4.61
N ARG A 33 -24.19 -0.45 -4.76
CA ARG A 33 -25.41 -0.46 -3.94
C ARG A 33 -25.55 -1.75 -3.17
N VAL A 34 -26.29 -1.71 -2.09
CA VAL A 34 -26.63 -2.93 -1.35
C VAL A 34 -27.37 -3.92 -2.27
N GLY A 35 -26.85 -5.13 -2.34
CA GLY A 35 -27.33 -6.18 -3.22
C GLY A 35 -26.51 -6.38 -4.49
N ASP A 36 -25.61 -5.46 -4.82
CA ASP A 36 -24.69 -5.64 -5.95
C ASP A 36 -23.68 -6.77 -5.66
N THR A 37 -23.36 -7.52 -6.70
CA THR A 37 -22.37 -8.59 -6.63
C THR A 37 -21.02 -8.10 -7.12
N VAL A 38 -19.97 -8.33 -6.32
CA VAL A 38 -18.59 -8.01 -6.69
C VAL A 38 -17.73 -9.28 -6.70
N THR A 39 -16.87 -9.39 -7.70
CA THR A 39 -15.90 -10.49 -7.75
C THR A 39 -14.67 -10.12 -6.96
N VAL A 40 -14.35 -10.93 -5.94
CA VAL A 40 -13.17 -10.74 -5.09
C VAL A 40 -12.12 -11.80 -5.42
N ARG A 41 -10.88 -11.39 -5.56
CA ARG A 41 -9.73 -12.29 -5.71
C ARG A 41 -8.74 -12.07 -4.57
N GLY A 42 -8.53 -13.07 -3.78
CA GLY A 42 -7.70 -12.99 -2.57
C GLY A 42 -8.50 -13.39 -1.33
N PRO A 43 -8.21 -12.87 -0.14
CA PRO A 43 -7.32 -11.73 0.16
C PRO A 43 -5.83 -12.06 0.00
N ARG A 44 -5.01 -11.03 -0.19
CA ARG A 44 -3.53 -11.10 -0.18
C ARG A 44 -3.00 -10.11 0.82
N ASN A 45 -2.13 -10.57 1.72
CA ASN A 45 -1.54 -9.72 2.74
C ASN A 45 -0.17 -9.21 2.26
N GLY A 46 -0.08 -7.93 1.94
CA GLY A 46 1.17 -7.22 1.59
C GLY A 46 1.72 -6.38 2.74
N PHE A 47 1.01 -6.34 3.88
CA PHE A 47 1.38 -5.57 5.07
C PHE A 47 1.11 -6.42 6.32
N PRO A 48 1.96 -7.43 6.60
CA PRO A 48 1.74 -8.36 7.69
C PRO A 48 1.84 -7.66 9.05
N PHE A 49 0.95 -8.04 9.96
CA PHE A 49 1.07 -7.73 11.37
C PHE A 49 2.06 -8.72 12.00
N ILE A 50 3.08 -8.20 12.65
CA ILE A 50 4.03 -8.93 13.49
C ILE A 50 3.79 -8.43 14.91
N PRO A 51 3.48 -9.30 15.86
CA PRO A 51 3.28 -8.89 17.24
C PRO A 51 4.60 -8.42 17.87
N TYR A 52 4.62 -7.19 18.36
CA TYR A 52 5.73 -6.62 19.11
C TYR A 52 5.23 -6.28 20.53
N GLU A 53 6.11 -6.41 21.51
CA GLU A 53 5.82 -5.96 22.89
C GLU A 53 5.49 -4.47 22.93
N ARG A 54 6.12 -3.68 22.03
CA ARG A 54 5.89 -2.23 21.92
C ARG A 54 5.78 -1.81 20.45
N ALA A 55 4.79 -0.98 20.14
CA ALA A 55 4.58 -0.49 18.79
C ALA A 55 4.07 0.96 18.76
N LEU A 56 4.59 1.74 17.82
CA LEU A 56 4.00 3.00 17.39
C LEU A 56 3.30 2.80 16.05
N TYR A 57 2.00 3.03 16.03
CA TYR A 57 1.19 3.07 14.83
C TYR A 57 1.01 4.52 14.37
N ILE A 58 1.27 4.79 13.09
CA ILE A 58 1.05 6.10 12.48
C ILE A 58 0.12 5.92 11.28
N ALA A 59 -1.03 6.56 11.31
CA ALA A 59 -2.00 6.53 10.22
C ALA A 59 -2.22 7.92 9.65
N GLY A 60 -2.29 8.03 8.32
CA GLY A 60 -2.64 9.26 7.61
C GLY A 60 -3.89 9.11 6.75
N GLY A 61 -4.99 9.77 7.10
CA GLY A 61 -6.25 9.71 6.38
C GLY A 61 -6.76 8.28 6.19
N ILE A 62 -7.00 7.86 4.93
CA ILE A 62 -7.47 6.49 4.63
C ILE A 62 -6.44 5.40 4.95
N GLY A 63 -5.19 5.75 5.24
CA GLY A 63 -4.16 4.83 5.73
C GLY A 63 -4.49 4.20 7.08
N ILE A 64 -5.54 4.66 7.76
CA ILE A 64 -6.07 4.01 8.96
C ILE A 64 -6.60 2.60 8.67
N THR A 65 -6.98 2.29 7.45
CA THR A 65 -7.63 1.01 7.12
C THR A 65 -6.79 -0.24 7.44
N PRO A 66 -5.48 -0.32 7.13
CA PRO A 66 -4.67 -1.45 7.58
C PRO A 66 -4.25 -1.34 9.05
N ILE A 67 -4.16 -0.14 9.59
CA ILE A 67 -3.71 0.10 10.97
C ILE A 67 -4.78 -0.27 12.00
N LEU A 68 -6.05 0.01 11.73
CA LEU A 68 -7.16 -0.28 12.65
C LEU A 68 -7.21 -1.74 13.13
N PRO A 69 -7.16 -2.77 12.25
CA PRO A 69 -7.12 -4.16 12.71
C PRO A 69 -5.83 -4.51 13.46
N MET A 70 -4.69 -3.87 13.16
CA MET A 70 -3.44 -4.07 13.88
C MET A 70 -3.51 -3.52 15.31
N VAL A 71 -4.09 -2.33 15.49
CA VAL A 71 -4.33 -1.74 16.81
C VAL A 71 -5.23 -2.63 17.65
N ARG A 72 -6.29 -3.18 17.06
CA ARG A 72 -7.17 -4.15 17.75
C ARG A 72 -6.42 -5.40 18.19
N ALA A 73 -5.59 -5.95 17.30
CA ALA A 73 -4.77 -7.11 17.62
C ALA A 73 -3.77 -6.80 18.74
N ALA A 74 -3.06 -5.68 18.67
CA ALA A 74 -2.13 -5.25 19.71
C ALA A 74 -2.81 -5.04 21.07
N GLN A 75 -4.03 -4.48 21.08
CA GLN A 75 -4.83 -4.35 22.30
C GLN A 75 -5.21 -5.71 22.90
N LEU A 76 -5.63 -6.66 22.06
CA LEU A 76 -5.99 -8.01 22.53
C LEU A 76 -4.78 -8.80 23.07
N GLU A 77 -3.60 -8.58 22.50
CA GLU A 77 -2.34 -9.19 22.94
C GLU A 77 -1.73 -8.52 24.18
N GLY A 78 -2.29 -7.40 24.63
CA GLY A 78 -1.79 -6.65 25.78
C GLY A 78 -0.46 -5.92 25.51
N ALA A 79 -0.14 -5.65 24.26
CA ALA A 79 1.06 -4.91 23.87
C ALA A 79 1.03 -3.46 24.40
N ASP A 80 2.20 -2.87 24.57
CA ASP A 80 2.37 -1.44 24.83
C ASP A 80 2.38 -0.70 23.49
N TRP A 81 1.25 -0.12 23.10
CA TRP A 81 1.09 0.52 21.80
C TRP A 81 0.60 1.96 21.92
N LYS A 82 0.94 2.77 20.92
CA LYS A 82 0.39 4.11 20.70
C LYS A 82 -0.02 4.25 19.25
N LEU A 83 -1.14 4.92 18.99
CA LEU A 83 -1.58 5.33 17.65
C LEU A 83 -1.57 6.85 17.54
N ILE A 84 -0.89 7.38 16.53
CA ILE A 84 -1.04 8.77 16.09
C ILE A 84 -1.79 8.74 14.76
N TYR A 85 -2.97 9.35 14.75
CA TYR A 85 -3.81 9.40 13.57
C TYR A 85 -3.95 10.82 13.05
N THR A 86 -3.41 11.09 11.85
CA THR A 86 -3.43 12.39 11.18
C THR A 86 -4.38 12.39 9.99
N GLY A 87 -4.81 13.56 9.56
CA GLY A 87 -5.67 13.73 8.39
C GLY A 87 -6.11 15.17 8.22
N SER A 88 -6.65 15.53 7.08
CA SER A 88 -6.92 16.93 6.75
C SER A 88 -7.93 17.60 7.69
N SER A 89 -8.93 16.86 8.18
CA SER A 89 -9.92 17.32 9.17
C SER A 89 -10.60 16.13 9.82
N ARG A 90 -11.18 16.29 11.00
CA ARG A 90 -11.95 15.22 11.67
C ARG A 90 -13.05 14.65 10.78
N ALA A 91 -13.72 15.47 10.02
CA ALA A 91 -14.80 15.05 9.11
C ALA A 91 -14.30 14.15 7.98
N SER A 92 -13.03 14.24 7.59
CA SER A 92 -12.40 13.42 6.55
C SER A 92 -11.67 12.18 7.08
N MET A 93 -11.61 12.00 8.40
CA MET A 93 -10.92 10.91 9.09
C MET A 93 -11.91 9.83 9.51
N PRO A 94 -12.01 8.69 8.82
CA PRO A 94 -12.94 7.63 9.20
C PRO A 94 -12.49 6.91 10.48
N PHE A 95 -13.45 6.25 11.16
CA PHE A 95 -13.23 5.38 12.32
C PHE A 95 -12.75 6.06 13.61
N ILE A 96 -12.84 7.38 13.75
CA ILE A 96 -12.45 8.08 14.99
C ILE A 96 -13.21 7.52 16.19
N ASP A 97 -14.54 7.40 16.12
CA ASP A 97 -15.37 6.90 17.24
C ASP A 97 -14.98 5.47 17.62
N GLU A 98 -14.67 4.64 16.65
CA GLU A 98 -14.25 3.26 16.87
C GLU A 98 -12.87 3.17 17.53
N LEU A 99 -11.94 4.04 17.15
CA LEU A 99 -10.62 4.17 17.78
C LEU A 99 -10.74 4.67 19.23
N LEU A 100 -11.58 5.67 19.47
CA LEU A 100 -11.83 6.18 20.83
C LEU A 100 -12.52 5.14 21.73
N GLN A 101 -13.35 4.25 21.17
CA GLN A 101 -13.89 3.12 21.93
C GLN A 101 -12.83 2.10 22.32
N ILE A 102 -11.82 1.86 21.46
CA ILE A 102 -10.68 1.00 21.78
C ILE A 102 -9.87 1.64 22.92
N ASP A 103 -9.64 2.95 22.83
CA ASP A 103 -8.88 3.73 23.81
C ASP A 103 -9.58 3.79 25.18
N ALA A 104 -10.88 3.96 25.20
CA ALA A 104 -11.69 4.02 26.41
C ALA A 104 -11.64 2.74 27.26
N ASN A 105 -11.20 1.61 26.67
CA ASN A 105 -10.96 0.36 27.38
C ASN A 105 -9.51 0.20 27.86
N SER A 106 -8.70 1.25 27.77
CA SER A 106 -7.30 1.29 28.22
C SER A 106 -7.16 2.17 29.46
N ASP A 107 -6.24 1.79 30.36
CA ASP A 107 -5.91 2.59 31.56
C ASP A 107 -5.07 3.84 31.23
N VAL A 108 -4.55 3.93 30.02
CA VAL A 108 -3.71 5.03 29.50
C VAL A 108 -4.21 5.46 28.14
N GLU A 109 -4.11 6.75 27.85
CA GLU A 109 -4.44 7.31 26.53
C GLU A 109 -3.44 6.80 25.48
N ARG A 110 -3.93 6.03 24.51
CA ARG A 110 -3.14 5.39 23.47
C ARG A 110 -3.43 5.94 22.06
N VAL A 111 -4.59 6.58 21.88
CA VAL A 111 -5.06 7.10 20.60
C VAL A 111 -4.97 8.62 20.56
N ASP A 112 -4.14 9.13 19.70
CA ASP A 112 -3.90 10.55 19.52
C ASP A 112 -4.40 10.99 18.13
N ILE A 113 -5.50 11.74 18.11
CA ILE A 113 -6.17 12.20 16.87
C ILE A 113 -5.71 13.63 16.56
N ARG A 114 -4.97 13.80 15.45
CA ARG A 114 -4.37 15.07 15.03
C ARG A 114 -4.79 15.49 13.62
N PRO A 115 -5.96 16.09 13.45
CA PRO A 115 -6.35 16.66 12.17
C PRO A 115 -5.51 17.91 11.84
N ASP A 116 -5.16 18.08 10.56
CA ASP A 116 -4.25 19.13 10.08
C ASP A 116 -4.85 20.52 10.24
N ASP A 117 -6.17 20.66 10.20
CA ASP A 117 -6.88 21.93 10.43
C ASP A 117 -6.86 22.41 11.90
N GLU A 118 -6.56 21.50 12.84
CA GLU A 118 -6.44 21.81 14.28
C GLU A 118 -4.96 21.90 14.73
N TYR A 119 -4.09 21.01 14.20
CA TYR A 119 -2.71 20.83 14.67
C TYR A 119 -1.65 21.26 13.66
N GLY A 120 -2.06 21.59 12.43
CA GLY A 120 -1.15 21.80 11.30
C GLY A 120 -0.68 20.50 10.67
N PRO A 121 0.03 20.58 9.51
CA PRO A 121 0.58 19.42 8.84
C PRO A 121 1.49 18.59 9.75
N PRO A 122 1.49 17.25 9.66
CA PRO A 122 2.27 16.40 10.54
C PRO A 122 3.78 16.59 10.34
N ASP A 123 4.48 16.85 11.43
CA ASP A 123 5.94 16.88 11.51
C ASP A 123 6.43 15.46 11.85
N VAL A 124 7.02 14.79 10.88
CA VAL A 124 7.46 13.39 11.02
C VAL A 124 8.51 13.18 12.12
N THR A 125 9.32 14.21 12.41
CA THR A 125 10.30 14.15 13.51
C THR A 125 9.60 14.12 14.86
N LYS A 126 8.56 14.95 15.02
CA LYS A 126 7.74 14.97 16.24
C LYS A 126 6.95 13.67 16.41
N LEU A 127 6.39 13.14 15.31
CA LEU A 127 5.67 11.85 15.36
C LEU A 127 6.58 10.73 15.87
N LEU A 128 7.82 10.63 15.35
CA LEU A 128 8.78 9.61 15.79
C LEU A 128 9.34 9.84 17.19
N ALA A 129 9.42 11.09 17.65
CA ALA A 129 9.87 11.41 19.01
C ALA A 129 8.91 10.84 20.09
N GLU A 130 7.65 10.59 19.75
CA GLU A 130 6.66 10.01 20.64
C GLU A 130 6.69 8.48 20.69
N ARG A 131 7.61 7.85 19.95
CA ARG A 131 7.78 6.40 19.96
C ARG A 131 8.24 5.90 21.33
N PRO A 132 7.58 4.90 21.93
CA PRO A 132 8.10 4.20 23.08
C PRO A 132 9.49 3.61 22.80
N THR A 133 10.38 3.63 23.76
CA THR A 133 11.74 3.06 23.60
C THR A 133 11.66 1.58 23.23
N GLY A 134 12.37 1.20 22.16
CA GLY A 134 12.35 -0.17 21.63
C GLY A 134 11.09 -0.57 20.84
N ALA A 135 10.19 0.39 20.56
CA ALA A 135 8.99 0.10 19.81
C ALA A 135 9.28 -0.02 18.30
N ALA A 136 8.65 -0.99 17.65
CA ALA A 136 8.52 -1.04 16.19
C ALA A 136 7.58 0.07 15.69
N VAL A 137 7.74 0.49 14.44
CA VAL A 137 6.91 1.53 13.81
C VAL A 137 6.09 0.92 12.66
N TYR A 138 4.78 1.05 12.74
CA TYR A 138 3.84 0.73 11.67
C TYR A 138 3.27 2.02 11.07
N LEU A 139 3.34 2.16 9.75
CA LEU A 139 2.96 3.41 9.09
C LEU A 139 2.17 3.16 7.81
N CYS A 140 1.01 3.80 7.68
CA CYS A 140 0.29 3.91 6.42
C CYS A 140 -0.35 5.29 6.27
N GLY A 141 -0.08 5.95 5.13
CA GLY A 141 -0.58 7.30 4.89
C GLY A 141 -0.04 7.92 3.61
N PRO A 142 -0.06 9.25 3.50
CA PRO A 142 0.47 9.97 2.34
C PRO A 142 1.93 9.65 2.06
N THR A 143 2.29 9.60 0.78
CA THR A 143 3.65 9.24 0.32
C THR A 143 4.74 10.05 1.00
N GLY A 144 4.57 11.39 1.10
CA GLY A 144 5.56 12.26 1.74
C GLY A 144 5.80 11.93 3.22
N MET A 145 4.75 11.52 3.94
CA MET A 145 4.87 11.10 5.34
C MET A 145 5.63 9.77 5.44
N LEU A 146 5.32 8.79 4.59
CA LEU A 146 6.05 7.53 4.53
C LEU A 146 7.53 7.72 4.23
N ASP A 147 7.84 8.52 3.21
CA ASP A 147 9.22 8.75 2.78
C ASP A 147 10.01 9.53 3.83
N GLY A 148 9.39 10.51 4.48
CA GLY A 148 10.00 11.26 5.58
C GLY A 148 10.32 10.39 6.80
N VAL A 149 9.34 9.58 7.26
CA VAL A 149 9.55 8.65 8.39
C VAL A 149 10.64 7.62 8.05
N ARG A 150 10.61 7.06 6.84
CA ARG A 150 11.62 6.10 6.38
C ARG A 150 13.02 6.71 6.38
N SER A 151 13.18 7.91 5.85
CA SER A 151 14.47 8.60 5.79
C SER A 151 15.02 8.87 7.19
N LEU A 152 14.16 9.29 8.13
CA LEU A 152 14.57 9.52 9.51
C LEU A 152 14.97 8.22 10.23
N ILE A 153 14.19 7.15 10.07
CA ILE A 153 14.51 5.87 10.71
C ILE A 153 15.85 5.34 10.19
N TYR A 154 16.06 5.27 8.88
CA TYR A 154 17.29 4.77 8.31
C TYR A 154 18.50 5.66 8.60
N GLY A 155 18.32 6.98 8.72
CA GLY A 155 19.40 7.92 9.01
C GLY A 155 19.75 8.07 10.49
N CYS A 156 18.75 7.96 11.38
CA CYS A 156 18.92 8.33 12.79
C CYS A 156 18.60 7.18 13.77
N PHE A 157 17.84 6.16 13.35
CA PHE A 157 17.35 5.10 14.22
C PHE A 157 17.51 3.72 13.56
N PRO A 158 18.72 3.26 13.22
CA PRO A 158 18.94 2.04 12.42
C PRO A 158 18.42 0.76 13.11
N ASP A 159 18.28 0.76 14.43
CA ASP A 159 17.78 -0.37 15.20
C ASP A 159 16.24 -0.42 15.31
N VAL A 160 15.53 0.55 14.70
CA VAL A 160 14.07 0.60 14.72
C VAL A 160 13.50 -0.17 13.55
N GLU A 161 12.73 -1.21 13.85
CA GLU A 161 11.98 -1.93 12.84
C GLU A 161 10.83 -1.08 12.31
N MET A 162 10.78 -0.89 10.99
CA MET A 162 9.73 -0.13 10.33
C MET A 162 8.97 -0.98 9.33
N HIS A 163 7.65 -1.01 9.50
CA HIS A 163 6.71 -1.63 8.58
C HIS A 163 5.83 -0.55 7.97
N GLY A 164 5.71 -0.52 6.64
CA GLY A 164 4.92 0.52 5.98
C GLY A 164 4.16 0.01 4.77
N GLU A 165 2.90 0.42 4.63
CA GLU A 165 2.09 0.19 3.45
C GLU A 165 1.90 1.49 2.67
N ARG A 166 2.11 1.44 1.36
CA ARG A 166 1.90 2.55 0.43
C ARG A 166 0.67 2.24 -0.43
N PHE A 167 -0.25 3.20 -0.58
CA PHE A 167 -1.43 3.04 -1.45
C PHE A 167 -1.22 3.59 -2.86
N SER A 168 -0.13 4.30 -3.09
CA SER A 168 0.28 4.76 -4.42
C SER A 168 1.42 3.91 -4.97
N PRO A 169 1.54 3.78 -6.30
CA PRO A 169 2.69 3.13 -6.90
C PRO A 169 4.00 3.80 -6.46
N PRO A 170 5.08 3.03 -6.21
CA PRO A 170 6.39 3.62 -5.99
C PRO A 170 6.89 4.29 -7.28
N PRO A 171 7.71 5.34 -7.18
CA PRO A 171 8.36 5.90 -8.36
C PRO A 171 9.31 4.86 -8.98
N VAL A 172 9.46 4.93 -10.29
CA VAL A 172 10.50 4.16 -10.99
C VAL A 172 11.85 4.83 -10.71
N VAL A 173 12.81 4.06 -10.22
CA VAL A 173 14.16 4.54 -9.92
C VAL A 173 15.17 3.70 -10.72
N GLY A 174 16.18 4.35 -11.33
CA GLY A 174 17.24 3.67 -12.06
C GLY A 174 16.72 2.85 -13.23
N GLY A 175 15.77 3.37 -13.99
CA GLY A 175 15.27 2.71 -15.19
C GLY A 175 16.06 3.11 -16.44
N THR A 176 16.14 2.19 -17.41
CA THR A 176 16.53 2.47 -18.80
C THR A 176 15.30 2.38 -19.67
N ALA A 177 15.21 3.17 -20.75
CA ALA A 177 14.12 3.03 -21.70
C ALA A 177 14.22 1.69 -22.43
N PHE A 178 13.07 1.08 -22.75
CA PHE A 178 13.01 -0.17 -23.49
C PHE A 178 11.67 -0.32 -24.23
N ASP A 179 11.61 -1.21 -25.19
CA ASP A 179 10.39 -1.51 -25.92
C ASP A 179 9.72 -2.79 -25.42
N VAL A 180 8.39 -2.80 -25.40
CA VAL A 180 7.59 -3.99 -25.11
C VAL A 180 6.74 -4.33 -26.33
N VAL A 181 6.99 -5.52 -26.92
CA VAL A 181 6.19 -6.06 -27.99
C VAL A 181 5.06 -6.91 -27.42
N LEU A 182 3.83 -6.50 -27.70
CA LEU A 182 2.61 -7.25 -27.34
C LEU A 182 2.36 -8.29 -28.45
N SER A 183 2.72 -9.55 -28.18
CA SER A 183 2.79 -10.59 -29.22
C SER A 183 1.45 -10.90 -29.90
N ARG A 184 0.34 -10.78 -29.17
CA ARG A 184 -1.00 -11.08 -29.71
C ARG A 184 -1.53 -10.01 -30.66
N SER A 185 -1.12 -8.75 -30.44
CA SER A 185 -1.56 -7.62 -31.25
C SER A 185 -0.50 -7.10 -32.23
N GLY A 186 0.76 -7.50 -32.04
CA GLY A 186 1.90 -7.01 -32.83
C GLY A 186 2.28 -5.55 -32.52
N ILE A 187 1.71 -4.96 -31.46
CA ILE A 187 1.96 -3.57 -31.10
C ILE A 187 3.25 -3.49 -30.28
N THR A 188 4.16 -2.60 -30.68
CA THR A 188 5.34 -2.23 -29.88
C THR A 188 5.03 -0.98 -29.06
N VAL A 189 5.34 -1.03 -27.78
CA VAL A 189 5.08 0.05 -26.82
C VAL A 189 6.40 0.49 -26.20
N ALA A 190 6.78 1.74 -26.44
CA ALA A 190 7.95 2.33 -25.80
C ALA A 190 7.67 2.63 -24.32
N VAL A 191 8.56 2.19 -23.45
CA VAL A 191 8.53 2.39 -22.01
C VAL A 191 9.68 3.33 -21.60
N GLY A 192 9.34 4.50 -21.10
CA GLY A 192 10.33 5.50 -20.68
C GLY A 192 11.13 5.09 -19.43
N GLU A 193 12.25 5.79 -19.19
CA GLU A 193 13.12 5.55 -18.04
C GLU A 193 12.40 5.65 -16.68
N ASN A 194 11.47 6.60 -16.56
CA ASN A 194 10.71 6.89 -15.34
C ASN A 194 9.28 6.36 -15.38
N GLU A 195 8.99 5.41 -16.26
CA GLU A 195 7.66 4.86 -16.48
C GLU A 195 7.64 3.35 -16.27
N THR A 196 6.53 2.81 -15.76
CA THR A 196 6.35 1.35 -15.69
C THR A 196 5.83 0.80 -17.01
N ALA A 197 6.17 -0.44 -17.34
CA ALA A 197 5.59 -1.13 -18.48
C ALA A 197 4.05 -1.16 -18.42
N LEU A 198 3.47 -1.31 -17.24
CA LEU A 198 2.02 -1.24 -17.02
C LEU A 198 1.44 0.11 -17.49
N THR A 199 2.06 1.22 -17.11
CA THR A 199 1.58 2.56 -17.51
C THR A 199 1.64 2.74 -19.01
N ALA A 200 2.75 2.34 -19.62
CA ALA A 200 2.94 2.41 -21.07
C ALA A 200 1.92 1.54 -21.83
N ILE A 201 1.78 0.28 -21.45
CA ILE A 201 0.85 -0.68 -22.07
C ILE A 201 -0.59 -0.19 -21.97
N ARG A 202 -1.00 0.38 -20.85
CA ARG A 202 -2.37 0.89 -20.66
C ARG A 202 -2.77 2.01 -21.61
N ARG A 203 -1.83 2.70 -22.24
CA ARG A 203 -2.15 3.68 -23.29
C ARG A 203 -2.75 3.04 -24.54
N VAL A 204 -2.36 1.79 -24.84
CA VAL A 204 -2.82 1.05 -26.03
C VAL A 204 -3.75 -0.11 -25.69
N LYS A 205 -3.70 -0.57 -24.43
CA LYS A 205 -4.50 -1.69 -23.91
C LYS A 205 -5.01 -1.36 -22.50
N PRO A 206 -6.02 -0.49 -22.37
CA PRO A 206 -6.50 0.01 -21.08
C PRO A 206 -7.10 -1.09 -20.18
N GLU A 207 -7.57 -2.20 -20.76
CA GLU A 207 -8.18 -3.34 -20.07
C GLU A 207 -7.15 -4.30 -19.42
N VAL A 208 -5.84 -4.07 -19.56
CA VAL A 208 -4.83 -4.94 -18.93
C VAL A 208 -5.03 -4.99 -17.42
N GLN A 209 -5.01 -6.21 -16.88
CA GLN A 209 -5.29 -6.42 -15.47
C GLN A 209 -4.13 -5.96 -14.57
N TYR A 210 -4.47 -5.27 -13.49
CA TYR A 210 -3.52 -4.87 -12.45
C TYR A 210 -4.26 -4.68 -11.10
N SER A 211 -3.50 -4.52 -10.03
CA SER A 211 -4.04 -4.20 -8.70
C SER A 211 -3.06 -3.34 -7.91
N CYS A 212 -2.18 -3.92 -7.08
CA CYS A 212 -1.34 -3.20 -6.12
C CYS A 212 -0.35 -2.20 -6.75
N GLN A 213 0.11 -2.44 -7.97
CA GLN A 213 1.16 -1.68 -8.67
C GLN A 213 2.50 -1.60 -7.87
N GLN A 214 2.75 -2.56 -6.99
CA GLN A 214 3.91 -2.59 -6.09
C GLN A 214 4.65 -3.94 -6.13
N GLY A 215 4.31 -4.82 -7.08
CA GLY A 215 5.03 -6.08 -7.31
C GLY A 215 4.76 -7.20 -6.30
N PHE A 216 3.74 -7.11 -5.44
CA PHE A 216 3.48 -8.17 -4.45
C PHE A 216 2.22 -9.00 -4.72
N CYS A 217 1.26 -8.51 -5.52
CA CYS A 217 -0.03 -9.20 -5.67
C CYS A 217 -0.10 -10.15 -6.88
N GLY A 218 0.76 -9.99 -7.89
CA GLY A 218 0.80 -10.79 -9.10
C GLY A 218 -0.35 -10.56 -10.08
N ALA A 219 -1.27 -9.60 -9.84
CA ALA A 219 -2.43 -9.36 -10.71
C ALA A 219 -2.03 -8.90 -12.13
N CYS A 220 -0.90 -8.23 -12.27
CA CYS A 220 -0.34 -7.76 -13.53
C CYS A 220 0.74 -8.70 -14.11
N ARG A 221 0.76 -9.97 -13.68
CA ARG A 221 1.69 -10.96 -14.22
C ARG A 221 1.36 -11.26 -15.68
N VAL A 222 2.37 -11.23 -16.53
CA VAL A 222 2.31 -11.63 -17.93
C VAL A 222 3.40 -12.65 -18.24
N LYS A 223 3.20 -13.48 -19.26
CA LYS A 223 4.22 -14.40 -19.74
C LYS A 223 5.22 -13.63 -20.62
N VAL A 224 6.51 -13.87 -20.42
CA VAL A 224 7.59 -13.38 -21.28
C VAL A 224 7.91 -14.44 -22.30
N LEU A 225 7.98 -14.04 -23.56
CA LEU A 225 8.26 -14.91 -24.71
C LEU A 225 9.70 -14.75 -25.19
N SER A 226 10.27 -13.54 -25.04
CA SER A 226 11.66 -13.23 -25.40
C SER A 226 12.15 -12.02 -24.64
N GLY A 227 13.47 -11.92 -24.43
CA GLY A 227 14.16 -10.86 -23.71
C GLY A 227 14.40 -11.23 -22.23
N GLU A 228 15.33 -10.53 -21.59
CA GLU A 228 15.71 -10.74 -20.19
C GLU A 228 15.01 -9.72 -19.28
N VAL A 229 14.47 -10.20 -18.14
CA VAL A 229 13.68 -9.39 -17.20
C VAL A 229 14.52 -8.99 -16.00
N GLU A 230 14.61 -7.69 -15.74
CA GLU A 230 15.02 -7.15 -14.46
C GLU A 230 13.86 -7.25 -13.46
N HIS A 231 13.85 -8.28 -12.64
CA HIS A 231 12.81 -8.51 -11.65
C HIS A 231 12.91 -7.55 -10.47
N ARG A 232 11.88 -6.73 -10.31
CA ARG A 232 11.72 -5.81 -9.17
C ARG A 232 10.53 -6.17 -8.28
N ASP A 233 9.87 -7.28 -8.60
CA ASP A 233 8.77 -7.82 -7.82
C ASP A 233 9.22 -8.73 -6.68
N ARG A 234 8.27 -9.02 -5.77
CA ARG A 234 8.45 -9.92 -4.62
C ARG A 234 7.55 -11.15 -4.69
N VAL A 235 6.77 -11.29 -5.76
CA VAL A 235 5.74 -12.33 -5.86
C VAL A 235 6.17 -13.50 -6.73
N LEU A 236 7.03 -13.29 -7.72
CA LEU A 236 7.53 -14.36 -8.59
C LEU A 236 8.74 -15.03 -7.94
N VAL A 237 8.73 -16.36 -7.91
CA VAL A 237 9.80 -17.18 -7.33
C VAL A 237 10.17 -18.35 -8.24
N GLY A 238 11.43 -18.77 -8.20
CA GLY A 238 11.94 -19.89 -8.97
C GLY A 238 11.60 -19.79 -10.46
N ASP A 239 11.19 -20.89 -11.07
CA ASP A 239 10.86 -21.03 -12.51
C ASP A 239 9.83 -20.01 -13.03
N GLN A 240 9.10 -19.35 -12.14
CA GLN A 240 8.17 -18.28 -12.54
C GLN A 240 8.90 -17.06 -13.09
N ARG A 241 10.11 -16.78 -12.60
CA ARG A 241 10.95 -15.68 -13.07
C ARG A 241 11.52 -15.92 -14.47
N ASP A 242 11.71 -17.19 -14.84
CA ASP A 242 12.30 -17.52 -16.14
C ASP A 242 11.37 -17.21 -17.31
N ASN A 243 10.05 -17.15 -17.07
CA ASN A 243 9.05 -17.04 -18.13
C ASN A 243 7.91 -16.06 -17.87
N SER A 244 8.02 -15.23 -16.84
CA SER A 244 6.96 -14.27 -16.51
C SER A 244 7.54 -13.01 -15.89
N MET A 245 6.84 -11.89 -16.00
CA MET A 245 7.14 -10.65 -15.30
C MET A 245 5.89 -10.02 -14.71
N THR A 246 6.07 -9.14 -13.74
CA THR A 246 5.01 -8.22 -13.29
C THR A 246 5.24 -6.85 -13.91
N ILE A 247 4.41 -6.47 -14.86
CA ILE A 247 4.59 -5.25 -15.68
C ILE A 247 4.48 -3.94 -14.88
N CYS A 248 4.04 -3.99 -13.62
CA CYS A 248 3.91 -2.80 -12.77
C CYS A 248 5.22 -2.33 -12.12
N VAL A 249 6.24 -3.19 -12.02
CA VAL A 249 7.51 -2.84 -11.36
C VAL A 249 8.74 -3.36 -12.10
N SER A 250 8.65 -4.57 -12.71
CA SER A 250 9.78 -5.19 -13.43
C SER A 250 10.03 -4.50 -14.78
N ARG A 251 11.26 -4.58 -15.26
CA ARG A 251 11.73 -3.90 -16.47
C ARG A 251 12.48 -4.90 -17.37
N ALA A 252 12.92 -4.44 -18.53
CA ALA A 252 13.88 -5.18 -19.34
C ALA A 252 15.31 -4.95 -18.86
N CYS A 253 16.15 -5.98 -18.94
CA CYS A 253 17.61 -5.82 -18.86
C CYS A 253 18.16 -5.25 -20.17
N ASP A 254 17.57 -5.64 -21.29
CA ASP A 254 17.92 -5.22 -22.65
C ASP A 254 16.95 -4.18 -23.22
N ASP A 255 17.11 -3.84 -24.48
CA ASP A 255 16.31 -2.81 -25.15
C ASP A 255 14.88 -3.26 -25.49
N GLU A 256 14.57 -4.57 -25.47
CA GLU A 256 13.28 -5.11 -25.87
C GLU A 256 12.83 -6.32 -25.04
N LEU A 257 11.53 -6.40 -24.78
CA LEU A 257 10.83 -7.58 -24.25
C LEU A 257 9.64 -7.93 -25.14
N VAL A 258 9.46 -9.22 -25.39
CA VAL A 258 8.24 -9.75 -26.05
C VAL A 258 7.40 -10.45 -25.01
N ILE A 259 6.15 -10.01 -24.82
CA ILE A 259 5.22 -10.58 -23.84
C ILE A 259 3.94 -11.12 -24.48
N ASP A 260 3.34 -12.11 -23.86
CA ASP A 260 2.08 -12.74 -24.31
C ASP A 260 0.87 -11.90 -23.86
N LEU A 261 0.62 -10.80 -24.62
CA LEU A 261 -0.47 -9.88 -24.31
C LEU A 261 -1.17 -9.37 -25.59
#